data_a155d9c26ee813e870ec7527acb475a1
#
_entry.id   a155d9c26ee813e870ec7527acb475a1
#
_cell.length_a   1.000
_cell.length_b   1.000
_cell.length_c   1.000
_cell.angle_alpha   90.00
_cell.angle_beta   90.00
_cell.angle_gamma   90.00
#
_symmetry.space_group_name_H-M   'P 1'
#
loop_
_entity.id
_entity.type
_entity.pdbx_description
1 polymer ?
#
loop_
_entity_poly.entity_id
_entity_poly.type
_entity_poly.pdbx_seq_one_letter_code
_entity_poly.pdbx_strand_id
1 'polypeptide(L)'
;YREEFATNSDWTYSTSKTDGAILSSMPGQDIYLADGTKITNIPDADKNGKAWRLPSDYTAIYNLYGKELNTFAQLSANFAGDLGRTHHRLIIGGEYRATGNLGEGKVFDPETPPRRSVNTNFTTQRERAFKDVPFMHQFSLFAEEYFSMDILRRKLEIVAGVRYDHIYNMDGGVAPRINASYDLIPEKLSVRGGYGITYKAPSLGYLYPDNAYFDILNFDNTTASGFSDAQKFQIATTHVYSAENPDLELAKTTKWEVGVDFKIGQVRGSVTYYEDKTRNGYMTSATFDTFKCVDYNQYSCLLY
;
A
#
# COMPACT_ATOMS: atom_id res chain seq x y z
N TYR A 1 -4.19 -10.77 -17.22
CA TYR A 1 -5.43 -10.15 -16.74
C TYR A 1 -5.27 -8.63 -16.75
N ARG A 2 -6.24 -7.92 -17.29
CA ARG A 2 -6.28 -6.45 -17.37
C ARG A 2 -7.67 -5.99 -16.95
N GLU A 3 -7.72 -5.07 -16.04
CA GLU A 3 -8.95 -4.43 -15.57
C GLU A 3 -8.83 -2.91 -15.75
N GLU A 4 -9.88 -2.30 -16.27
CA GLU A 4 -9.99 -0.85 -16.45
C GLU A 4 -11.25 -0.38 -15.73
N PHE A 5 -11.12 0.69 -14.96
CA PHE A 5 -12.25 1.29 -14.27
C PHE A 5 -12.17 2.82 -14.31
N ALA A 6 -13.33 3.45 -14.21
CA ALA A 6 -13.46 4.90 -14.02
C ALA A 6 -14.64 5.18 -13.11
N THR A 7 -14.49 6.16 -12.24
CA THR A 7 -15.56 6.64 -11.37
C THR A 7 -15.43 8.14 -11.14
N ASN A 8 -16.55 8.81 -10.96
CA ASN A 8 -16.63 10.22 -10.62
C ASN A 8 -17.06 10.37 -9.18
N SER A 9 -16.47 11.31 -8.46
CA SER A 9 -16.84 11.65 -7.10
C SER A 9 -16.82 13.16 -6.91
N ASP A 10 -17.93 13.67 -6.39
CA ASP A 10 -18.09 15.08 -6.09
C ASP A 10 -17.76 15.32 -4.61
N TRP A 11 -16.91 16.30 -4.37
CA TRP A 11 -16.49 16.66 -3.02
C TRP A 11 -16.83 18.13 -2.77
N THR A 12 -17.70 18.38 -1.79
CA THR A 12 -18.01 19.75 -1.37
C THR A 12 -17.08 20.14 -0.25
N TYR A 13 -16.30 21.17 -0.49
CA TYR A 13 -15.47 21.83 0.52
C TYR A 13 -16.23 23.04 1.06
N SER A 14 -16.97 22.84 2.14
CA SER A 14 -17.56 23.94 2.88
C SER A 14 -16.48 24.57 3.77
N THR A 15 -16.02 25.73 3.38
CA THR A 15 -15.37 26.60 4.34
C THR A 15 -16.48 27.40 4.99
N SER A 16 -16.66 27.25 6.30
CA SER A 16 -17.67 27.99 7.05
C SER A 16 -17.83 29.43 6.53
N LYS A 17 -18.90 29.65 5.77
CA LYS A 17 -19.45 30.92 5.29
C LYS A 17 -18.52 32.12 5.47
N THR A 18 -17.55 32.24 4.63
CA THR A 18 -16.72 33.42 4.53
C THR A 18 -16.88 33.97 3.15
N ASP A 19 -17.40 35.16 3.03
CA ASP A 19 -17.59 35.86 1.76
C ASP A 19 -16.25 36.31 1.10
N GLY A 20 -15.15 35.67 1.50
CA GLY A 20 -13.80 35.98 1.05
C GLY A 20 -13.21 34.94 0.12
N ALA A 21 -12.38 35.37 -0.81
CA ALA A 21 -11.63 34.49 -1.67
C ALA A 21 -10.56 33.72 -0.89
N ILE A 22 -10.39 32.42 -1.22
CA ILE A 22 -9.34 31.59 -0.68
C ILE A 22 -8.17 31.60 -1.66
N LEU A 23 -7.01 31.96 -1.14
CA LEU A 23 -5.75 31.81 -1.88
C LEU A 23 -5.06 30.55 -1.40
N SER A 24 -4.85 29.61 -2.29
CA SER A 24 -4.10 28.37 -2.02
C SER A 24 -2.85 28.36 -2.89
N SER A 25 -1.70 28.16 -2.27
CA SER A 25 -0.44 27.93 -3.00
C SER A 25 0.02 26.48 -2.79
N MET A 26 0.52 25.89 -3.85
CA MET A 26 1.33 24.66 -3.75
C MET A 26 2.81 25.07 -3.74
N PRO A 27 3.73 24.25 -3.21
CA PRO A 27 5.17 24.52 -3.30
C PRO A 27 5.54 24.87 -4.73
N GLY A 28 6.20 25.99 -4.90
CA GLY A 28 6.57 26.48 -6.20
C GLY A 28 5.50 27.31 -6.95
N GLN A 29 4.44 27.82 -6.31
CA GLN A 29 3.39 28.64 -6.98
C GLN A 29 3.39 30.11 -6.53
N ASP A 30 3.29 31.04 -7.49
CA ASP A 30 3.10 32.44 -7.22
C ASP A 30 1.73 32.73 -6.57
N ILE A 31 1.69 33.62 -5.58
CA ILE A 31 0.45 34.01 -4.93
C ILE A 31 -0.02 35.34 -5.52
N TYR A 32 -1.28 35.38 -5.94
CA TYR A 32 -1.92 36.57 -6.48
C TYR A 32 -3.08 37.04 -5.59
N LEU A 33 -3.20 38.30 -5.36
CA LEU A 33 -4.38 38.91 -4.71
C LEU A 33 -5.62 38.88 -5.63
N ALA A 34 -6.75 39.17 -5.05
CA ALA A 34 -8.03 39.20 -5.76
C ALA A 34 -8.08 40.12 -6.98
N ASP A 35 -7.28 41.21 -6.97
CA ASP A 35 -7.15 42.15 -8.04
C ASP A 35 -6.12 41.79 -9.12
N GLY A 36 -5.51 40.59 -8.99
CA GLY A 36 -4.47 40.11 -9.88
C GLY A 36 -3.05 40.54 -9.50
N THR A 37 -2.88 41.31 -8.41
CA THR A 37 -1.56 41.71 -7.94
C THR A 37 -0.77 40.53 -7.41
N LYS A 38 0.40 40.31 -7.96
CA LYS A 38 1.31 39.25 -7.49
C LYS A 38 1.92 39.64 -6.14
N ILE A 39 1.83 38.75 -5.15
CA ILE A 39 2.53 38.93 -3.87
C ILE A 39 4.01 38.55 -4.08
N THR A 40 4.90 39.52 -3.99
CA THR A 40 6.33 39.36 -4.28
C THR A 40 7.19 39.11 -3.04
N ASN A 41 6.65 39.28 -1.84
CA ASN A 41 7.36 39.17 -0.57
C ASN A 41 7.22 37.85 0.10
N ILE A 42 7.03 36.76 -0.67
CA ILE A 42 7.05 35.40 -0.16
C ILE A 42 8.50 34.97 -0.09
N PRO A 43 8.95 34.39 1.02
CA PRO A 43 10.32 33.91 1.16
C PRO A 43 10.70 32.84 0.19
N ASP A 44 12.00 32.67 0.07
CA ASP A 44 12.74 31.94 -0.96
C ASP A 44 12.35 30.50 -1.29
N ALA A 45 11.59 29.84 -0.45
CA ALA A 45 11.22 28.43 -0.69
C ALA A 45 10.21 28.24 -1.84
N ASP A 46 9.46 29.28 -2.21
CA ASP A 46 8.30 29.13 -3.09
C ASP A 46 8.31 30.06 -4.33
N LYS A 47 9.49 30.48 -4.77
CA LYS A 47 9.63 31.51 -5.86
C LYS A 47 9.10 31.09 -7.22
N ASN A 48 8.72 29.83 -7.45
CA ASN A 48 8.34 29.32 -8.77
C ASN A 48 6.88 28.88 -8.90
N GLY A 49 6.00 29.28 -8.00
CA GLY A 49 4.67 28.72 -7.99
C GLY A 49 3.57 29.68 -8.36
N LYS A 50 2.46 29.14 -8.82
CA LYS A 50 1.23 29.86 -9.15
C LYS A 50 0.24 29.71 -8.01
N ALA A 51 -0.26 30.80 -7.45
CA ALA A 51 -1.38 30.76 -6.54
C ALA A 51 -2.69 30.86 -7.31
N TRP A 52 -3.66 30.11 -6.85
CA TRP A 52 -5.00 30.14 -7.39
C TRP A 52 -5.90 30.93 -6.46
N ARG A 53 -6.69 31.81 -7.02
CA ARG A 53 -7.81 32.42 -6.32
C ARG A 53 -8.97 31.47 -6.43
N LEU A 54 -9.36 30.87 -5.31
CA LEU A 54 -10.49 29.98 -5.23
C LEU A 54 -11.69 30.73 -4.61
N PRO A 55 -12.92 30.41 -5.02
CA PRO A 55 -14.12 30.86 -4.30
C PRO A 55 -14.08 30.38 -2.85
N SER A 56 -14.83 31.04 -1.97
CA SER A 56 -14.95 30.59 -0.57
C SER A 56 -15.57 29.21 -0.45
N ASP A 57 -16.52 28.92 -1.31
CA ASP A 57 -17.24 27.63 -1.38
C ASP A 57 -17.27 27.13 -2.82
N TYR A 58 -16.88 25.88 -3.02
CA TYR A 58 -16.98 25.22 -4.30
C TYR A 58 -17.01 23.68 -4.13
N THR A 59 -17.51 23.01 -5.15
CA THR A 59 -17.45 21.56 -5.25
C THR A 59 -16.23 21.18 -6.08
N ALA A 60 -15.30 20.46 -5.49
CA ALA A 60 -14.20 19.87 -6.24
C ALA A 60 -14.67 18.55 -6.85
N ILE A 61 -14.56 18.46 -8.17
CA ILE A 61 -14.93 17.25 -8.92
C ILE A 61 -13.65 16.55 -9.34
N TYR A 62 -13.59 15.24 -9.10
CA TYR A 62 -12.50 14.43 -9.63
C TYR A 62 -13.00 13.16 -10.28
N ASN A 63 -12.23 12.71 -11.25
CA ASN A 63 -12.41 11.43 -11.92
C ASN A 63 -11.31 10.47 -11.49
N LEU A 64 -11.66 9.21 -11.31
CA LEU A 64 -10.71 8.15 -11.00
C LEU A 64 -10.61 7.20 -12.20
N TYR A 65 -9.41 7.12 -12.78
CA TYR A 65 -9.12 6.25 -13.91
C TYR A 65 -8.10 5.20 -13.52
N GLY A 66 -8.54 3.95 -13.40
CA GLY A 66 -7.69 2.80 -13.12
C GLY A 66 -7.57 1.90 -14.34
N LYS A 67 -6.38 1.32 -14.52
CA LYS A 67 -6.06 0.38 -15.60
C LYS A 67 -5.06 -0.62 -15.08
N GLU A 68 -5.56 -1.61 -14.33
CA GLU A 68 -4.71 -2.63 -13.74
C GLU A 68 -4.20 -3.62 -14.76
N LEU A 69 -2.92 -3.94 -14.64
CA LEU A 69 -2.27 -4.98 -15.42
C LEU A 69 -1.60 -5.96 -14.48
N ASN A 70 -2.05 -7.22 -14.55
CA ASN A 70 -1.46 -8.33 -13.84
C ASN A 70 -0.93 -9.34 -14.86
N THR A 71 0.37 -9.58 -14.84
CA THR A 71 1.02 -10.58 -15.68
C THR A 71 1.51 -11.72 -14.80
N PHE A 72 1.24 -12.94 -15.22
CA PHE A 72 1.68 -14.14 -14.55
C PHE A 72 2.19 -15.14 -15.57
N ALA A 73 3.37 -15.71 -15.30
CA ALA A 73 3.94 -16.80 -16.07
C ALA A 73 4.54 -17.82 -15.11
N GLN A 74 4.27 -19.10 -15.35
CA GLN A 74 4.84 -20.20 -14.57
C GLN A 74 5.30 -21.31 -15.51
N LEU A 75 6.46 -21.86 -15.20
CA LEU A 75 6.97 -23.07 -15.83
C LEU A 75 7.34 -24.06 -14.73
N SER A 76 6.87 -25.29 -14.85
CA SER A 76 7.23 -26.35 -13.93
C SER A 76 7.42 -27.68 -14.63
N ALA A 77 8.32 -28.50 -14.08
CA ALA A 77 8.54 -29.87 -14.49
C ALA A 77 8.21 -30.80 -13.31
N ASN A 78 7.61 -31.95 -13.61
CA ASN A 78 7.18 -32.95 -12.63
C ASN A 78 7.82 -34.28 -13.01
N PHE A 79 8.58 -34.84 -12.08
CA PHE A 79 9.26 -36.12 -12.22
C PHE A 79 8.70 -37.08 -11.16
N ALA A 80 8.20 -38.20 -11.60
CA ALA A 80 7.68 -39.22 -10.70
C ALA A 80 8.36 -40.56 -10.97
N GLY A 81 8.66 -41.33 -9.90
CA GLY A 81 9.30 -42.62 -10.01
C GLY A 81 9.33 -43.36 -8.69
N ASP A 82 9.57 -44.65 -8.80
CA ASP A 82 9.70 -45.55 -7.65
C ASP A 82 11.15 -45.99 -7.49
N LEU A 83 11.64 -45.93 -6.26
CA LEU A 83 12.97 -46.46 -5.89
C LEU A 83 12.82 -47.53 -4.82
N GLY A 84 12.76 -48.77 -5.24
CA GLY A 84 12.51 -49.87 -4.36
C GLY A 84 11.11 -49.85 -3.73
N ARG A 85 11.03 -49.51 -2.45
CA ARG A 85 9.75 -49.42 -1.71
C ARG A 85 9.29 -47.99 -1.47
N THR A 86 9.96 -47.04 -2.08
CA THR A 86 9.66 -45.60 -1.91
C THR A 86 9.10 -45.03 -3.20
N HIS A 87 8.11 -44.16 -3.06
CA HIS A 87 7.52 -43.43 -4.17
C HIS A 87 7.95 -41.96 -4.06
N HIS A 88 8.42 -41.45 -5.17
CA HIS A 88 8.96 -40.09 -5.27
C HIS A 88 8.23 -39.29 -6.31
N ARG A 89 7.96 -38.01 -6.01
CA ARG A 89 7.50 -37.03 -6.98
C ARG A 89 8.15 -35.69 -6.72
N LEU A 90 9.08 -35.33 -7.58
CA LEU A 90 9.79 -34.07 -7.54
C LEU A 90 9.14 -33.07 -8.51
N ILE A 91 8.78 -31.90 -8.01
CA ILE A 91 8.33 -30.76 -8.80
C ILE A 91 9.37 -29.66 -8.67
N ILE A 92 9.84 -29.16 -9.80
CA ILE A 92 10.70 -27.98 -9.86
C ILE A 92 10.08 -26.94 -10.78
N GLY A 93 10.24 -25.66 -10.48
CA GLY A 93 9.68 -24.65 -11.34
C GLY A 93 10.13 -23.25 -11.00
N GLY A 94 9.71 -22.34 -11.89
CA GLY A 94 9.89 -20.91 -11.74
C GLY A 94 8.62 -20.16 -12.08
N GLU A 95 8.48 -18.99 -11.51
CA GLU A 95 7.30 -18.13 -11.60
C GLU A 95 7.74 -16.68 -11.76
N TYR A 96 7.06 -15.97 -12.63
CA TYR A 96 7.20 -14.53 -12.76
C TYR A 96 5.83 -13.88 -12.63
N ARG A 97 5.78 -12.80 -11.85
CA ARG A 97 4.59 -11.97 -11.69
C ARG A 97 4.95 -10.50 -11.82
N ALA A 98 4.14 -9.76 -12.55
CA ALA A 98 4.21 -8.31 -12.57
C ALA A 98 2.82 -7.72 -12.30
N THR A 99 2.75 -6.74 -11.42
CA THR A 99 1.50 -6.06 -11.04
C THR A 99 1.73 -4.56 -11.07
N GLY A 100 0.83 -3.83 -11.69
CA GLY A 100 0.87 -2.37 -11.76
C GLY A 100 -0.42 -1.78 -12.30
N ASN A 101 -0.44 -0.45 -12.39
CA ASN A 101 -1.60 0.27 -12.88
C ASN A 101 -1.17 1.35 -13.89
N LEU A 102 -1.73 1.31 -15.08
CA LEU A 102 -1.45 2.22 -16.19
C LEU A 102 -2.46 3.39 -16.29
N GLY A 103 -3.34 3.51 -15.30
CA GLY A 103 -4.38 4.53 -15.31
C GLY A 103 -3.86 5.93 -15.00
N GLU A 104 -4.61 6.93 -15.44
CA GLU A 104 -4.33 8.35 -15.11
C GLU A 104 -4.58 8.66 -13.63
N GLY A 105 -5.22 7.75 -12.90
CA GLY A 105 -5.45 7.89 -11.46
C GLY A 105 -6.48 8.94 -11.12
N LYS A 106 -6.17 9.76 -10.11
CA LYS A 106 -7.03 10.83 -9.62
C LYS A 106 -6.78 12.09 -10.43
N VAL A 107 -7.75 12.49 -11.25
CA VAL A 107 -7.68 13.68 -12.11
C VAL A 107 -8.73 14.67 -11.65
N PHE A 108 -8.30 15.85 -11.26
CA PHE A 108 -9.16 16.94 -10.78
C PHE A 108 -9.37 18.00 -11.87
N ASP A 109 -10.48 18.72 -11.75
CA ASP A 109 -10.71 19.90 -12.54
C ASP A 109 -9.73 21.01 -12.10
N PRO A 110 -8.93 21.58 -13.02
CA PRO A 110 -7.99 22.64 -12.70
C PRO A 110 -8.63 23.91 -12.12
N GLU A 111 -9.91 24.16 -12.43
CA GLU A 111 -10.63 25.34 -11.91
C GLU A 111 -11.14 25.12 -10.48
N THR A 112 -11.29 23.86 -10.07
CA THR A 112 -11.76 23.48 -8.73
C THR A 112 -10.83 22.44 -8.08
N PRO A 113 -9.56 22.79 -7.83
CA PRO A 113 -8.57 21.88 -7.27
C PRO A 113 -8.98 21.44 -5.86
N PRO A 114 -8.59 20.20 -5.44
CA PRO A 114 -8.89 19.75 -4.11
C PRO A 114 -8.13 20.59 -3.09
N ARG A 115 -8.80 20.90 -2.00
CA ARG A 115 -8.25 21.64 -0.88
C ARG A 115 -8.52 20.92 0.42
N ARG A 116 -7.55 20.88 1.32
CA ARG A 116 -7.78 20.40 2.66
C ARG A 116 -8.38 21.48 3.53
N SER A 117 -9.44 21.16 4.26
CA SER A 117 -9.86 21.99 5.39
C SER A 117 -8.83 21.85 6.51
N VAL A 118 -8.44 22.98 7.12
CA VAL A 118 -7.47 23.04 8.24
C VAL A 118 -7.90 22.17 9.45
N ASN A 119 -9.18 21.84 9.52
CA ASN A 119 -9.79 21.13 10.65
C ASN A 119 -10.13 19.66 10.39
N THR A 120 -9.75 19.07 9.24
CA THR A 120 -10.11 17.69 8.92
C THR A 120 -8.91 16.76 8.88
N ASN A 121 -9.05 15.63 9.58
CA ASN A 121 -8.06 14.57 9.61
C ASN A 121 -7.78 13.97 8.23
N PHE A 122 -6.53 14.00 7.81
CA PHE A 122 -5.76 13.03 7.02
C PHE A 122 -6.24 12.51 5.65
N THR A 123 -7.39 12.84 5.09
CA THR A 123 -7.83 12.27 3.81
C THR A 123 -8.01 13.31 2.72
N THR A 124 -6.99 14.08 2.46
CA THR A 124 -7.05 15.00 1.33
C THR A 124 -6.81 14.25 0.05
N GLN A 125 -7.80 14.20 -0.81
CA GLN A 125 -7.62 13.70 -2.16
C GLN A 125 -6.77 14.69 -2.94
N ARG A 126 -5.69 14.23 -3.54
CA ARG A 126 -4.81 15.00 -4.42
C ARG A 126 -4.63 14.26 -5.73
N GLU A 127 -4.20 14.97 -6.76
CA GLU A 127 -3.85 14.34 -8.01
C GLU A 127 -2.77 13.28 -7.82
N ARG A 128 -2.97 12.15 -8.48
CA ARG A 128 -1.98 11.09 -8.54
C ARG A 128 -2.22 10.25 -9.77
N ALA A 129 -1.27 10.20 -10.67
CA ALA A 129 -1.29 9.29 -11.79
C ALA A 129 -0.83 7.89 -11.33
N PHE A 130 -1.66 6.88 -11.51
CA PHE A 130 -1.30 5.50 -11.15
C PHE A 130 -0.20 4.94 -12.05
N LYS A 131 -0.11 5.41 -13.30
CA LYS A 131 0.93 5.05 -14.26
C LYS A 131 2.35 5.45 -13.81
N ASP A 132 2.46 6.43 -12.89
CA ASP A 132 3.75 6.90 -12.37
C ASP A 132 4.25 6.00 -11.22
N VAL A 133 3.40 5.09 -10.71
CA VAL A 133 3.78 4.09 -9.71
C VAL A 133 4.49 2.93 -10.41
N PRO A 134 5.74 2.61 -10.03
CA PRO A 134 6.47 1.50 -10.62
C PRO A 134 5.74 0.17 -10.49
N PHE A 135 5.87 -0.68 -11.51
CA PHE A 135 5.37 -2.05 -11.44
C PHE A 135 6.14 -2.85 -10.38
N MET A 136 5.44 -3.64 -9.62
CA MET A 136 6.04 -4.63 -8.74
C MET A 136 6.34 -5.90 -9.56
N HIS A 137 7.62 -6.24 -9.67
CA HIS A 137 8.09 -7.45 -10.34
C HIS A 137 8.54 -8.47 -9.30
N GLN A 138 8.04 -9.68 -9.42
CA GLN A 138 8.38 -10.80 -8.54
C GLN A 138 8.84 -11.99 -9.36
N PHE A 139 9.97 -12.57 -8.97
CA PHE A 139 10.51 -13.81 -9.50
C PHE A 139 10.55 -14.84 -8.38
N SER A 140 10.22 -16.07 -8.70
CA SER A 140 10.25 -17.14 -7.73
C SER A 140 10.79 -18.41 -8.35
N LEU A 141 11.58 -19.14 -7.57
CA LEU A 141 12.04 -20.49 -7.90
C LEU A 141 11.59 -21.43 -6.81
N PHE A 142 11.15 -22.61 -7.17
CA PHE A 142 10.71 -23.59 -6.19
C PHE A 142 11.07 -25.01 -6.58
N ALA A 143 11.29 -25.82 -5.54
CA ALA A 143 11.40 -27.27 -5.64
C ALA A 143 10.62 -27.90 -4.50
N GLU A 144 9.92 -28.98 -4.78
CA GLU A 144 9.14 -29.74 -3.82
C GLU A 144 9.24 -31.22 -4.12
N GLU A 145 9.55 -32.00 -3.11
CA GLU A 145 9.59 -33.45 -3.13
C GLU A 145 8.44 -34.01 -2.31
N TYR A 146 7.62 -34.84 -2.92
CA TYR A 146 6.71 -35.72 -2.25
C TYR A 146 7.37 -37.10 -2.17
N PHE A 147 7.53 -37.59 -0.95
CA PHE A 147 8.08 -38.91 -0.62
C PHE A 147 7.04 -39.73 0.11
N SER A 148 6.83 -40.99 -0.28
CA SER A 148 6.05 -41.90 0.50
C SER A 148 6.65 -43.29 0.54
N MET A 149 6.47 -44.00 1.67
CA MET A 149 6.91 -45.36 1.88
C MET A 149 6.04 -46.10 2.88
N ASP A 150 5.99 -47.43 2.74
CA ASP A 150 5.35 -48.29 3.71
C ASP A 150 6.38 -48.86 4.70
N ILE A 151 6.22 -48.50 5.98
CA ILE A 151 7.01 -49.01 7.10
C ILE A 151 6.12 -49.93 7.94
N LEU A 152 6.41 -51.22 7.97
CA LEU A 152 5.63 -52.20 8.75
C LEU A 152 4.11 -52.13 8.46
N ARG A 153 3.73 -52.02 7.20
CA ARG A 153 2.35 -51.85 6.71
C ARG A 153 1.69 -50.55 7.17
N ARG A 154 2.47 -49.54 7.53
CA ARG A 154 2.01 -48.23 7.92
C ARG A 154 2.59 -47.22 6.94
N LYS A 155 1.77 -46.32 6.44
CA LYS A 155 2.18 -45.32 5.46
C LYS A 155 2.88 -44.16 6.14
N LEU A 156 4.07 -43.83 5.66
CA LEU A 156 4.78 -42.60 5.92
C LEU A 156 4.71 -41.73 4.66
N GLU A 157 4.28 -40.50 4.80
CA GLU A 157 4.30 -39.50 3.74
C GLU A 157 5.07 -38.27 4.22
N ILE A 158 5.95 -37.74 3.38
CA ILE A 158 6.71 -36.51 3.64
C ILE A 158 6.61 -35.62 2.41
N VAL A 159 6.26 -34.39 2.61
CA VAL A 159 6.35 -33.34 1.59
C VAL A 159 7.35 -32.31 2.07
N ALA A 160 8.45 -32.18 1.37
CA ALA A 160 9.49 -31.18 1.67
C ALA A 160 9.72 -30.30 0.47
N GLY A 161 9.82 -29.00 0.70
CA GLY A 161 10.02 -28.04 -0.39
C GLY A 161 10.77 -26.82 0.07
N VAL A 162 11.30 -26.12 -0.92
CA VAL A 162 11.92 -24.82 -0.75
C VAL A 162 11.46 -23.90 -1.87
N ARG A 163 11.15 -22.67 -1.51
CA ARG A 163 10.84 -21.60 -2.46
C ARG A 163 11.75 -20.42 -2.17
N TYR A 164 12.28 -19.81 -3.20
CA TYR A 164 12.97 -18.55 -3.16
C TYR A 164 12.10 -17.50 -3.88
N ASP A 165 11.75 -16.44 -3.20
CA ASP A 165 11.02 -15.30 -3.74
C ASP A 165 11.95 -14.09 -3.79
N HIS A 166 12.03 -13.43 -4.94
CA HIS A 166 12.74 -12.18 -5.13
C HIS A 166 11.78 -11.13 -5.69
N ILE A 167 11.72 -9.97 -5.06
CA ILE A 167 10.97 -8.82 -5.51
C ILE A 167 11.95 -7.75 -5.91
N TYR A 168 11.75 -7.18 -7.08
CA TYR A 168 12.64 -6.14 -7.58
C TYR A 168 12.71 -4.97 -6.59
N ASN A 169 13.92 -4.51 -6.29
CA ASN A 169 14.26 -3.50 -5.28
C ASN A 169 13.99 -3.91 -3.82
N MET A 170 13.86 -5.21 -3.54
CA MET A 170 13.73 -5.73 -2.17
C MET A 170 14.62 -6.96 -1.99
N ASP A 171 14.98 -7.25 -0.76
CA ASP A 171 15.70 -8.47 -0.43
C ASP A 171 14.81 -9.70 -0.67
N GLY A 172 15.41 -10.76 -1.20
CA GLY A 172 14.73 -12.02 -1.41
C GLY A 172 14.54 -12.81 -0.14
N GLY A 173 13.60 -13.76 -0.16
CA GLY A 173 13.32 -14.67 0.96
C GLY A 173 13.37 -16.14 0.57
N VAL A 174 14.02 -16.96 1.41
CA VAL A 174 14.02 -18.43 1.26
C VAL A 174 12.98 -19.02 2.20
N ALA A 175 11.98 -19.71 1.65
CA ALA A 175 10.83 -20.28 2.32
C ALA A 175 10.87 -21.82 2.28
N PRO A 176 11.56 -22.47 3.23
CA PRO A 176 11.50 -23.91 3.38
C PRO A 176 10.15 -24.34 3.97
N ARG A 177 9.70 -25.52 3.59
CA ARG A 177 8.55 -26.18 4.19
C ARG A 177 8.78 -27.68 4.28
N ILE A 178 8.25 -28.30 5.32
CA ILE A 178 8.21 -29.74 5.48
C ILE A 178 6.91 -30.12 6.18
N ASN A 179 6.21 -31.10 5.64
CA ASN A 179 5.06 -31.74 6.27
C ASN A 179 5.28 -33.22 6.27
N ALA A 180 4.94 -33.90 7.36
CA ALA A 180 5.02 -35.35 7.49
C ALA A 180 3.74 -35.90 8.10
N SER A 181 3.30 -37.03 7.61
CA SER A 181 2.22 -37.82 8.23
C SER A 181 2.62 -39.28 8.35
N TYR A 182 2.19 -39.92 9.43
CA TYR A 182 2.46 -41.32 9.68
C TYR A 182 1.24 -42.01 10.25
N ASP A 183 0.87 -43.13 9.65
CA ASP A 183 -0.23 -43.97 10.10
C ASP A 183 0.21 -44.79 11.31
N LEU A 184 -0.21 -44.44 12.52
CA LEU A 184 0.01 -45.25 13.73
C LEU A 184 -0.82 -46.54 13.70
N ILE A 185 -2.08 -46.40 13.28
CA ILE A 185 -3.00 -47.51 13.06
C ILE A 185 -3.63 -47.30 11.69
N PRO A 186 -3.32 -48.13 10.69
CA PRO A 186 -3.83 -47.99 9.34
C PRO A 186 -5.35 -47.72 9.31
N GLU A 187 -5.79 -46.76 8.56
CA GLU A 187 -7.17 -46.28 8.39
C GLU A 187 -7.89 -45.78 9.66
N LYS A 188 -7.24 -45.79 10.83
CA LYS A 188 -7.88 -45.43 12.11
C LYS A 188 -7.21 -44.29 12.85
N LEU A 189 -5.89 -44.20 12.80
CA LEU A 189 -5.15 -43.20 13.57
C LEU A 189 -3.88 -42.81 12.82
N SER A 190 -3.77 -41.52 12.50
CA SER A 190 -2.53 -40.95 11.96
C SER A 190 -2.09 -39.74 12.78
N VAL A 191 -0.81 -39.48 12.78
CA VAL A 191 -0.18 -38.29 13.34
C VAL A 191 0.42 -37.51 12.20
N ARG A 192 0.36 -36.20 12.30
CA ARG A 192 0.96 -35.29 11.31
C ARG A 192 1.65 -34.14 11.99
N GLY A 193 2.65 -33.60 11.31
CA GLY A 193 3.33 -32.40 11.73
C GLY A 193 3.84 -31.61 10.53
N GLY A 194 3.96 -30.33 10.70
CA GLY A 194 4.42 -29.42 9.66
C GLY A 194 5.22 -28.26 10.23
N TYR A 195 6.17 -27.81 9.42
CA TYR A 195 6.93 -26.58 9.64
C TYR A 195 7.12 -25.87 8.32
N GLY A 196 6.98 -24.56 8.33
CA GLY A 196 7.22 -23.77 7.13
C GLY A 196 7.47 -22.32 7.41
N ILE A 197 8.12 -21.67 6.44
CA ILE A 197 8.32 -20.23 6.38
C ILE A 197 7.61 -19.74 5.13
N THR A 198 6.91 -18.62 5.23
CA THR A 198 6.30 -17.94 4.10
C THR A 198 6.68 -16.47 4.13
N TYR A 199 6.88 -15.89 2.95
CA TYR A 199 7.12 -14.47 2.78
C TYR A 199 5.94 -13.82 2.07
N LYS A 200 5.65 -12.57 2.46
CA LYS A 200 4.62 -11.75 1.83
C LYS A 200 5.22 -10.41 1.44
N ALA A 201 5.06 -10.04 0.18
CA ALA A 201 5.40 -8.71 -0.32
C ALA A 201 4.48 -7.64 0.28
N PRO A 202 4.97 -6.41 0.49
CA PRO A 202 4.10 -5.26 0.68
C PRO A 202 3.26 -5.02 -0.57
N SER A 203 2.08 -4.45 -0.40
CA SER A 203 1.32 -3.97 -1.55
C SER A 203 1.95 -2.72 -2.15
N LEU A 204 1.60 -2.40 -3.40
CA LEU A 204 2.05 -1.16 -4.04
C LEU A 204 1.70 0.08 -3.22
N GLY A 205 0.60 0.06 -2.47
CA GLY A 205 0.22 1.17 -1.59
C GLY A 205 1.12 1.36 -0.37
N TYR A 206 1.83 0.32 0.07
CA TYR A 206 2.87 0.44 1.11
C TYR A 206 4.24 0.83 0.54
N LEU A 207 4.57 0.33 -0.66
CA LEU A 207 5.83 0.67 -1.34
C LEU A 207 5.83 2.11 -1.85
N TYR A 208 4.70 2.52 -2.42
CA TYR A 208 4.52 3.82 -3.06
C TYR A 208 3.23 4.47 -2.54
N PRO A 209 3.20 4.88 -1.27
CA PRO A 209 2.05 5.58 -0.70
C PRO A 209 1.84 6.94 -1.37
N ASP A 210 0.64 7.49 -1.22
CA ASP A 210 0.39 8.89 -1.58
C ASP A 210 1.27 9.80 -0.74
N ASN A 211 1.74 10.89 -1.33
CA ASN A 211 2.41 11.95 -0.59
C ASN A 211 1.50 12.49 0.53
N ALA A 212 2.11 12.90 1.62
CA ALA A 212 1.41 13.60 2.68
C ALA A 212 1.36 15.10 2.36
N TYR A 213 0.17 15.66 2.34
CA TYR A 213 -0.07 17.08 2.04
C TYR A 213 -0.55 17.79 3.29
N PHE A 214 0.09 18.92 3.61
CA PHE A 214 -0.28 19.76 4.75
C PHE A 214 -0.57 21.16 4.25
N ASP A 215 -1.84 21.56 4.34
CA ASP A 215 -2.27 22.93 4.04
C ASP A 215 -2.20 23.73 5.35
N ILE A 216 -1.26 24.64 5.43
CA ILE A 216 -1.03 25.52 6.59
C ILE A 216 -1.69 26.87 6.29
N LEU A 217 -2.58 27.27 7.17
CA LEU A 217 -3.23 28.58 7.09
C LEU A 217 -2.26 29.64 7.61
N ASN A 218 -1.72 30.45 6.71
CA ASN A 218 -0.76 31.51 7.05
C ASN A 218 -1.44 32.81 7.43
N PHE A 219 -2.61 33.08 6.85
CA PHE A 219 -3.37 34.30 7.08
C PHE A 219 -4.86 34.04 6.87
N ASP A 220 -5.69 34.65 7.72
CA ASP A 220 -7.15 34.59 7.64
C ASP A 220 -7.76 35.88 8.24
N ASN A 221 -8.36 36.71 7.40
CA ASN A 221 -9.14 37.84 7.86
C ASN A 221 -10.63 37.72 7.54
N THR A 222 -11.09 36.58 7.14
CA THR A 222 -12.46 36.32 6.65
C THR A 222 -13.54 36.67 7.68
N THR A 223 -13.21 36.56 8.97
CA THR A 223 -14.11 36.94 10.08
C THR A 223 -13.87 38.30 10.66
N ALA A 224 -12.87 39.05 10.16
CA ALA A 224 -12.52 40.35 10.68
C ALA A 224 -13.58 41.42 10.32
N SER A 225 -13.92 42.26 11.29
CA SER A 225 -14.82 43.39 11.09
C SER A 225 -14.08 44.57 10.46
N GLY A 226 -14.79 45.37 9.66
CA GLY A 226 -14.23 46.59 9.03
C GLY A 226 -13.62 46.37 7.64
N PHE A 227 -13.69 45.14 7.13
CA PHE A 227 -13.25 44.82 5.76
C PHE A 227 -14.47 44.55 4.88
N SER A 228 -14.43 45.02 3.63
CA SER A 228 -15.41 44.62 2.61
C SER A 228 -15.13 43.14 2.19
N ASP A 229 -16.12 42.48 1.58
CA ASP A 229 -15.97 41.07 1.16
C ASP A 229 -14.83 40.90 0.13
N ALA A 230 -14.57 41.91 -0.68
CA ALA A 230 -13.42 41.93 -1.61
C ALA A 230 -12.05 41.97 -0.91
N GLN A 231 -12.01 42.41 0.35
CA GLN A 231 -10.78 42.50 1.15
C GLN A 231 -10.59 41.30 2.09
N LYS A 232 -11.59 40.45 2.17
CA LYS A 232 -11.51 39.20 2.99
C LYS A 232 -10.90 38.09 2.19
N PHE A 233 -9.89 37.46 2.76
CA PHE A 233 -9.22 36.30 2.12
C PHE A 233 -8.48 35.42 3.14
N GLN A 234 -8.16 34.25 2.70
CA GLN A 234 -7.27 33.31 3.41
C GLN A 234 -6.04 33.03 2.55
N ILE A 235 -4.87 32.90 3.17
CA ILE A 235 -3.66 32.44 2.53
C ILE A 235 -3.30 31.09 3.15
N ALA A 236 -3.25 30.04 2.33
CA ALA A 236 -2.81 28.73 2.73
C ALA A 236 -1.58 28.31 1.93
N THR A 237 -0.60 27.71 2.59
CA THR A 237 0.57 27.10 1.95
C THR A 237 0.49 25.60 2.11
N THR A 238 0.66 24.86 1.02
CA THR A 238 0.69 23.40 1.04
C THR A 238 2.13 22.90 1.10
N HIS A 239 2.47 22.15 2.14
CA HIS A 239 3.72 21.39 2.20
C HIS A 239 3.48 19.95 1.78
N VAL A 240 4.37 19.43 0.93
CA VAL A 240 4.27 18.10 0.40
C VAL A 240 5.44 17.26 0.89
N TYR A 241 5.16 16.14 1.53
CA TYR A 241 6.17 15.20 2.01
C TYR A 241 6.01 13.87 1.31
N SER A 242 7.12 13.28 0.86
CA SER A 242 7.12 11.90 0.42
C SER A 242 6.91 10.99 1.63
N ALA A 243 5.99 10.04 1.50
CA ALA A 243 5.74 9.00 2.48
C ALA A 243 6.36 7.66 2.04
N GLU A 244 7.18 7.67 0.98
CA GLU A 244 7.88 6.49 0.51
C GLU A 244 8.83 5.93 1.57
N ASN A 245 8.81 4.62 1.72
CA ASN A 245 9.73 3.91 2.59
C ASN A 245 10.50 2.87 1.75
N PRO A 246 11.73 3.20 1.31
CA PRO A 246 12.54 2.28 0.51
C PRO A 246 13.07 1.08 1.30
N ASP A 247 13.06 1.16 2.63
CA ASP A 247 13.64 0.14 3.51
C ASP A 247 12.62 -0.91 3.98
N LEU A 248 11.50 -1.06 3.25
CA LEU A 248 10.52 -2.10 3.55
C LEU A 248 11.08 -3.48 3.23
N GLU A 249 11.00 -4.36 4.23
CA GLU A 249 11.39 -5.77 4.11
C GLU A 249 10.17 -6.66 3.84
N LEU A 250 10.42 -7.90 3.39
CA LEU A 250 9.37 -8.89 3.26
C LEU A 250 8.81 -9.29 4.63
N ALA A 251 7.49 -9.29 4.77
CA ALA A 251 6.85 -9.87 5.95
C ALA A 251 7.09 -11.37 5.97
N LYS A 252 7.64 -11.88 7.08
CA LYS A 252 7.99 -13.29 7.28
C LYS A 252 7.09 -13.93 8.29
N THR A 253 6.41 -15.02 7.91
CA THR A 253 5.62 -15.84 8.83
C THR A 253 6.27 -17.21 8.98
N THR A 254 6.59 -17.57 10.22
CA THR A 254 7.02 -18.92 10.59
C THR A 254 5.80 -19.66 11.16
N LYS A 255 5.55 -20.85 10.63
CA LYS A 255 4.41 -21.69 10.99
C LYS A 255 4.89 -23.06 11.41
N TRP A 256 4.27 -23.60 12.44
CA TRP A 256 4.41 -25.02 12.76
C TRP A 256 3.10 -25.59 13.28
N GLU A 257 2.89 -26.85 13.01
CA GLU A 257 1.71 -27.55 13.45
C GLU A 257 2.00 -29.00 13.83
N VAL A 258 1.21 -29.54 14.74
CA VAL A 258 1.10 -30.96 15.03
C VAL A 258 -0.37 -31.33 15.13
N GLY A 259 -0.72 -32.50 14.61
CA GLY A 259 -2.09 -32.96 14.57
C GLY A 259 -2.23 -34.47 14.68
N VAL A 260 -3.43 -34.85 15.06
CA VAL A 260 -3.86 -36.26 15.14
C VAL A 260 -5.19 -36.37 14.41
N ASP A 261 -5.25 -37.32 13.47
CA ASP A 261 -6.48 -37.67 12.77
C ASP A 261 -6.92 -39.06 13.21
N PHE A 262 -8.19 -39.24 13.53
CA PHE A 262 -8.71 -40.50 14.01
C PHE A 262 -10.05 -40.90 13.41
N LYS A 263 -10.30 -42.20 13.33
CA LYS A 263 -11.55 -42.79 12.88
C LYS A 263 -11.98 -43.88 13.86
N ILE A 264 -13.10 -43.70 14.51
CA ILE A 264 -13.70 -44.66 15.45
C ILE A 264 -15.10 -45.02 14.94
N GLY A 265 -15.22 -46.21 14.37
CA GLY A 265 -16.47 -46.61 13.72
C GLY A 265 -16.80 -45.74 12.53
N GLN A 266 -17.94 -45.07 12.59
CA GLN A 266 -18.39 -44.10 11.57
C GLN A 266 -17.96 -42.67 11.84
N VAL A 267 -17.38 -42.38 13.02
CA VAL A 267 -16.94 -41.01 13.41
C VAL A 267 -15.51 -40.79 12.97
N ARG A 268 -15.28 -39.64 12.31
CA ARG A 268 -13.95 -39.14 11.99
C ARG A 268 -13.74 -37.81 12.69
N GLY A 269 -12.55 -37.60 13.22
CA GLY A 269 -12.18 -36.34 13.86
C GLY A 269 -10.70 -36.02 13.65
N SER A 270 -10.39 -34.75 13.84
CA SER A 270 -9.02 -34.25 13.78
C SER A 270 -8.82 -33.21 14.89
N VAL A 271 -7.66 -33.26 15.52
CA VAL A 271 -7.21 -32.25 16.49
C VAL A 271 -5.86 -31.75 16.02
N THR A 272 -5.75 -30.44 15.90
CA THR A 272 -4.52 -29.80 15.46
C THR A 272 -4.16 -28.67 16.42
N TYR A 273 -2.92 -28.62 16.84
CA TYR A 273 -2.32 -27.47 17.48
C TYR A 273 -1.37 -26.80 16.48
N TYR A 274 -1.43 -25.49 16.36
CA TYR A 274 -0.57 -24.71 15.47
C TYR A 274 -0.15 -23.39 16.10
N GLU A 275 0.98 -22.87 15.65
CA GLU A 275 1.47 -21.54 15.99
C GLU A 275 1.99 -20.85 14.73
N ASP A 276 1.49 -19.63 14.51
CA ASP A 276 1.92 -18.74 13.44
C ASP A 276 2.56 -17.49 14.04
N LYS A 277 3.80 -17.21 13.67
CA LYS A 277 4.55 -16.05 14.13
C LYS A 277 4.96 -15.18 12.96
N THR A 278 4.35 -14.00 12.84
CA THR A 278 4.67 -13.03 11.79
C THR A 278 5.61 -11.94 12.32
N ARG A 279 6.62 -11.61 11.52
CA ARG A 279 7.53 -10.48 11.72
C ARG A 279 7.47 -9.57 10.49
N ASN A 280 7.85 -8.30 10.66
CA ASN A 280 7.88 -7.29 9.60
C ASN A 280 6.51 -7.13 8.91
N GLY A 281 5.43 -7.18 9.70
CA GLY A 281 4.09 -6.88 9.21
C GLY A 281 3.97 -5.39 8.88
N TYR A 282 3.21 -5.08 7.82
CA TYR A 282 3.04 -3.70 7.35
C TYR A 282 1.89 -3.02 8.07
N MET A 283 2.13 -1.80 8.51
CA MET A 283 1.10 -0.92 9.04
C MET A 283 1.41 0.53 8.68
N THR A 284 0.40 1.34 8.51
CA THR A 284 0.56 2.78 8.40
C THR A 284 0.36 3.39 9.78
N SER A 285 1.33 4.16 10.26
CA SER A 285 1.18 4.94 11.47
C SER A 285 1.63 6.37 11.22
N ALA A 286 0.94 7.33 11.85
CA ALA A 286 1.36 8.71 11.92
C ALA A 286 1.96 8.93 13.32
N THR A 287 3.28 9.04 13.40
CA THR A 287 3.98 9.33 14.65
C THR A 287 4.69 10.68 14.54
N PHE A 288 4.80 11.39 15.65
CA PHE A 288 5.55 12.66 15.67
C PHE A 288 7.02 12.48 15.31
N ASP A 289 7.58 11.30 15.53
CA ASP A 289 8.98 10.99 15.22
C ASP A 289 9.27 10.97 13.72
N THR A 290 8.25 10.79 12.88
CA THR A 290 8.38 10.82 11.42
C THR A 290 8.20 12.21 10.83
N PHE A 291 7.70 13.17 11.60
CA PHE A 291 7.62 14.57 11.20
C PHE A 291 8.99 15.23 11.46
N LYS A 292 9.70 15.54 10.39
CA LYS A 292 10.77 16.54 10.52
C LYS A 292 10.07 17.87 10.80
N CYS A 293 10.39 18.50 11.93
CA CYS A 293 9.96 19.87 12.18
C CYS A 293 10.40 20.72 11.01
N VAL A 294 9.46 21.32 10.32
CA VAL A 294 9.74 22.27 9.29
C VAL A 294 9.81 23.61 9.97
N ASP A 295 10.95 24.25 9.90
CA ASP A 295 11.08 25.65 10.28
C ASP A 295 10.19 26.46 9.31
N TYR A 296 9.08 26.99 9.79
CA TYR A 296 8.26 27.90 9.02
C TYR A 296 8.49 29.32 9.51
N ASN A 297 8.65 30.22 8.57
CA ASN A 297 8.68 31.62 8.89
C ASN A 297 7.25 32.15 9.03
N GLN A 298 6.94 32.76 10.14
CA GLN A 298 5.67 33.42 10.35
C GLN A 298 5.71 34.82 9.72
N TYR A 299 4.81 35.09 8.80
CA TYR A 299 4.71 36.40 8.15
C TYR A 299 3.52 37.17 8.70
N SER A 300 3.75 38.42 9.08
CA SER A 300 2.70 39.38 9.35
C SER A 300 2.56 40.26 8.12
N CYS A 301 1.45 40.17 7.39
CA CYS A 301 1.09 41.15 6.39
C CYS A 301 0.37 42.32 7.06
N LEU A 302 1.01 43.46 7.14
CA LEU A 302 0.33 44.73 7.43
C LEU A 302 -0.26 45.25 6.11
N LEU A 303 -1.57 45.13 5.96
CA LEU A 303 -2.29 45.83 4.91
C LEU A 303 -2.51 47.25 5.39
N TYR A 304 -1.90 48.24 4.71
CA TYR A 304 -2.22 49.63 4.85
C TYR A 304 -3.34 50.03 3.88
#